data_b346a3fbedcda384395c2203e3a81ac6
#
_entry.id   b346a3fbedcda384395c2203e3a81ac6
#
_cell.length_a   1.000
_cell.length_b   1.000
_cell.length_c   1.000
_cell.angle_alpha   90.00
_cell.angle_beta   90.00
_cell.angle_gamma   90.00
#
_symmetry.space_group_name_H-M   'P 1'
#
loop_
_entity.id
_entity.type
_entity.pdbx_description
1 polymer ?
#
loop_
_entity_poly.entity_id
_entity_poly.type
_entity_poly.pdbx_seq_one_letter_code
_entity_poly.pdbx_strand_id
1 'polypeptide(L)'
;MNEHDDTRSGPLCGLRVLEFAGIGPGPHCAMLLADMGAEVLRIEREGGNGWPNPVVDRGRKTLTLDIRSVAGRERSLALAMDADVLIEGFRPGVMERLGLGPDELLERNPRLIYGRMTGWGQSGPLAKAAGHDINYIALTGALAAIRGESGPAIPPLNLVGDFGGGSLYLAVGILAALWERER
;
A
#
# COMPACT_ATOMS: atom_id res chain seq x y z
N MET A 1 -24.43 15.02 -16.84
CA MET A 1 -24.01 13.62 -17.10
C MET A 1 -22.70 13.77 -17.85
N ASN A 2 -21.58 13.90 -17.14
CA ASN A 2 -20.27 14.04 -17.76
C ASN A 2 -19.77 12.64 -18.08
N GLU A 3 -19.61 12.35 -19.36
CA GLU A 3 -18.86 11.20 -19.85
C GLU A 3 -17.46 11.29 -19.28
N HIS A 4 -17.13 10.37 -18.39
CA HIS A 4 -15.74 10.17 -17.97
C HIS A 4 -14.99 9.67 -19.20
N ASP A 5 -14.20 10.55 -19.81
CA ASP A 5 -13.14 10.17 -20.75
C ASP A 5 -12.09 9.39 -19.96
N ASP A 6 -12.38 8.13 -19.66
CA ASP A 6 -11.46 7.22 -18.99
C ASP A 6 -10.54 6.62 -20.04
N THR A 7 -9.51 7.37 -20.41
CA THR A 7 -8.47 6.96 -21.35
C THR A 7 -7.53 5.90 -20.79
N ARG A 8 -7.81 5.40 -19.56
CA ARG A 8 -7.01 4.34 -18.94
C ARG A 8 -7.19 3.03 -19.70
N SER A 9 -6.07 2.41 -20.02
CA SER A 9 -6.02 1.09 -20.65
C SER A 9 -5.08 0.19 -19.88
N GLY A 10 -5.31 -1.10 -19.94
CA GLY A 10 -4.47 -2.08 -19.27
C GLY A 10 -5.27 -3.21 -18.61
N PRO A 11 -4.57 -4.23 -18.12
CA PRO A 11 -5.20 -5.44 -17.58
C PRO A 11 -6.05 -5.20 -16.32
N LEU A 12 -5.85 -4.06 -15.63
CA LEU A 12 -6.60 -3.70 -14.42
C LEU A 12 -7.58 -2.55 -14.65
N CYS A 13 -7.95 -2.26 -15.89
CA CYS A 13 -8.96 -1.25 -16.20
C CYS A 13 -10.29 -1.60 -15.51
N GLY A 14 -10.88 -0.62 -14.82
CA GLY A 14 -12.10 -0.77 -14.03
C GLY A 14 -11.89 -1.25 -12.58
N LEU A 15 -10.66 -1.65 -12.20
CA LEU A 15 -10.32 -1.98 -10.81
C LEU A 15 -10.18 -0.70 -9.98
N ARG A 16 -10.86 -0.61 -8.83
CA ARG A 16 -10.82 0.53 -7.91
C ARG A 16 -9.97 0.23 -6.68
N VAL A 17 -8.91 1.00 -6.50
CA VAL A 17 -7.96 0.87 -5.40
C VAL A 17 -8.04 2.08 -4.47
N LEU A 18 -8.26 1.85 -3.19
CA LEU A 18 -8.18 2.84 -2.13
C LEU A 18 -6.85 2.71 -1.42
N GLU A 19 -5.99 3.72 -1.55
CA GLU A 19 -4.69 3.77 -0.86
C GLU A 19 -4.74 4.74 0.31
N PHE A 20 -4.32 4.30 1.48
CA PHE A 20 -3.98 5.23 2.57
C PHE A 20 -2.52 5.63 2.45
N ALA A 21 -2.28 6.94 2.33
CA ALA A 21 -0.95 7.48 2.07
C ALA A 21 0.09 7.01 3.10
N GLY A 22 1.21 6.57 2.59
CA GLY A 22 2.37 6.11 3.34
C GLY A 22 3.66 6.45 2.62
N ILE A 23 4.73 5.74 2.95
CA ILE A 23 6.03 5.83 2.29
C ILE A 23 6.52 4.44 1.86
N GLY A 24 7.41 4.38 0.88
CA GLY A 24 8.08 3.15 0.47
C GLY A 24 7.16 2.17 -0.30
N PRO A 25 7.05 0.91 0.17
CA PRO A 25 6.50 -0.19 -0.63
C PRO A 25 5.00 -0.11 -0.90
N GLY A 26 4.18 0.43 0.01
CA GLY A 26 2.74 0.59 -0.20
C GLY A 26 2.44 1.51 -1.39
N PRO A 27 2.92 2.77 -1.37
CA PRO A 27 2.80 3.69 -2.50
C PRO A 27 3.38 3.16 -3.82
N HIS A 28 4.50 2.44 -3.77
CA HIS A 28 5.07 1.84 -4.98
C HIS A 28 4.15 0.72 -5.54
N CYS A 29 3.55 -0.10 -4.69
CA CYS A 29 2.56 -1.09 -5.12
C CYS A 29 1.33 -0.41 -5.77
N ALA A 30 0.78 0.63 -5.15
CA ALA A 30 -0.34 1.38 -5.70
C ALA A 30 -0.01 2.01 -7.07
N MET A 31 1.21 2.53 -7.24
CA MET A 31 1.71 3.02 -8.53
C MET A 31 1.71 1.92 -9.61
N LEU A 32 2.20 0.72 -9.28
CA LEU A 32 2.22 -0.41 -10.22
C LEU A 32 0.81 -0.80 -10.66
N LEU A 33 -0.16 -0.82 -9.73
CA LEU A 33 -1.55 -1.10 -10.07
C LEU A 33 -2.14 0.01 -10.96
N ALA A 34 -1.81 1.28 -10.70
CA ALA A 34 -2.21 2.40 -11.54
C ALA A 34 -1.60 2.32 -12.96
N ASP A 35 -0.31 1.98 -13.08
CA ASP A 35 0.36 1.78 -14.37
C ASP A 35 -0.27 0.64 -15.20
N MET A 36 -0.89 -0.34 -14.54
CA MET A 36 -1.66 -1.41 -15.18
C MET A 36 -3.12 -1.04 -15.46
N GLY A 37 -3.54 0.19 -15.22
CA GLY A 37 -4.86 0.72 -15.57
C GLY A 37 -5.86 0.82 -14.41
N ALA A 38 -5.51 0.44 -13.19
CA ALA A 38 -6.40 0.59 -12.04
C ALA A 38 -6.69 2.05 -11.70
N GLU A 39 -7.89 2.31 -11.19
CA GLU A 39 -8.26 3.61 -10.61
C GLU A 39 -7.80 3.68 -9.16
N VAL A 40 -6.74 4.47 -8.90
CA VAL A 40 -6.21 4.62 -7.55
C VAL A 40 -6.62 5.95 -6.95
N LEU A 41 -7.35 5.90 -5.83
CA LEU A 41 -7.65 7.03 -4.98
C LEU A 41 -6.81 6.95 -3.71
N ARG A 42 -5.94 7.96 -3.51
CA ARG A 42 -5.11 8.06 -2.32
C ARG A 42 -5.75 9.00 -1.29
N ILE A 43 -6.01 8.49 -0.10
CA ILE A 43 -6.36 9.30 1.07
C ILE A 43 -5.06 9.75 1.74
N GLU A 44 -4.91 11.06 1.94
CA GLU A 44 -3.80 11.63 2.67
C GLU A 44 -4.23 12.70 3.67
N ARG A 45 -3.42 12.95 4.68
CA ARG A 45 -3.63 14.05 5.62
C ARG A 45 -3.31 15.38 4.97
N GLU A 46 -3.80 16.47 5.54
CA GLU A 46 -3.36 17.80 5.19
C GLU A 46 -1.82 17.94 5.31
N GLY A 47 -1.19 18.56 4.31
CA GLY A 47 0.27 18.67 4.19
C GLY A 47 0.97 17.40 3.65
N GLY A 48 0.22 16.37 3.26
CA GLY A 48 0.75 15.15 2.66
C GLY A 48 1.56 14.27 3.60
N ASN A 49 2.35 13.37 3.03
CA ASN A 49 3.21 12.43 3.77
C ASN A 49 4.60 13.00 4.11
N GLY A 50 4.93 14.21 3.63
CA GLY A 50 6.24 14.82 3.82
C GLY A 50 7.35 14.31 2.89
N TRP A 51 7.05 13.40 1.96
CA TRP A 51 7.97 12.78 1.01
C TRP A 51 7.39 12.76 -0.39
N PRO A 52 7.22 13.92 -1.05
CA PRO A 52 6.71 13.96 -2.41
C PRO A 52 7.68 13.24 -3.35
N ASN A 53 7.15 12.34 -4.15
CA ASN A 53 7.94 11.58 -5.12
C ASN A 53 7.17 11.49 -6.44
N PRO A 54 7.49 12.36 -7.43
CA PRO A 54 6.72 12.45 -8.67
C PRO A 54 6.72 11.13 -9.48
N VAL A 55 7.70 10.26 -9.27
CA VAL A 55 7.73 8.94 -9.89
C VAL A 55 6.73 8.00 -9.24
N VAL A 56 6.84 7.85 -7.91
CA VAL A 56 5.98 6.94 -7.15
C VAL A 56 4.57 7.48 -7.01
N ASP A 57 4.37 8.79 -7.06
CA ASP A 57 3.06 9.43 -6.87
C ASP A 57 2.21 9.50 -8.16
N ARG A 58 2.72 9.05 -9.31
CA ARG A 58 1.99 9.09 -10.58
C ARG A 58 0.75 8.20 -10.60
N GLY A 59 -0.18 8.52 -11.49
CA GLY A 59 -1.34 7.69 -11.81
C GLY A 59 -2.46 7.68 -10.76
N ARG A 60 -2.38 8.55 -9.73
CA ARG A 60 -3.33 8.58 -8.61
C ARG A 60 -4.11 9.88 -8.53
N LYS A 61 -5.36 9.78 -8.10
CA LYS A 61 -6.13 10.92 -7.58
C LYS A 61 -5.90 10.99 -6.08
N THR A 62 -5.85 12.18 -5.50
CA THR A 62 -5.63 12.39 -4.08
C THR A 62 -6.84 13.07 -3.43
N LEU A 63 -7.22 12.58 -2.25
CA LEU A 63 -8.26 13.16 -1.40
C LEU A 63 -7.66 13.43 -0.01
N THR A 64 -7.70 14.69 0.41
CA THR A 64 -7.25 15.08 1.76
C THR A 64 -8.34 14.81 2.78
N LEU A 65 -8.08 13.94 3.75
CA LEU A 65 -8.98 13.60 4.86
C LEU A 65 -8.20 13.40 6.16
N ASP A 66 -8.73 13.95 7.27
CA ASP A 66 -8.30 13.51 8.60
C ASP A 66 -9.11 12.28 9.03
N ILE A 67 -8.54 11.10 8.81
CA ILE A 67 -9.17 9.81 9.14
C ILE A 67 -9.38 9.57 10.65
N ARG A 68 -8.86 10.45 11.51
CA ARG A 68 -9.11 10.43 12.97
C ARG A 68 -10.40 11.17 13.33
N SER A 69 -10.86 12.07 12.47
CA SER A 69 -12.15 12.73 12.62
C SER A 69 -13.30 11.78 12.30
N VAL A 70 -14.47 12.03 12.89
CA VAL A 70 -15.69 11.25 12.60
C VAL A 70 -16.03 11.32 11.11
N ALA A 71 -16.05 12.52 10.54
CA ALA A 71 -16.39 12.74 9.13
C ALA A 71 -15.36 12.09 8.18
N GLY A 72 -14.06 12.18 8.50
CA GLY A 72 -13.01 11.56 7.69
C GLY A 72 -13.08 10.03 7.72
N ARG A 73 -13.37 9.45 8.90
CA ARG A 73 -13.59 8.02 9.04
C ARG A 73 -14.83 7.56 8.25
N GLU A 74 -15.97 8.20 8.41
CA GLU A 74 -17.21 7.87 7.68
C GLU A 74 -17.00 7.97 6.17
N ARG A 75 -16.28 8.98 5.71
CA ARG A 75 -15.95 9.11 4.28
C ARG A 75 -15.03 7.99 3.81
N SER A 76 -14.04 7.60 4.61
CA SER A 76 -13.15 6.48 4.30
C SER A 76 -13.89 5.15 4.24
N LEU A 77 -14.82 4.90 5.16
CA LEU A 77 -15.72 3.74 5.14
C LEU A 77 -16.53 3.70 3.84
N ALA A 78 -17.18 4.81 3.48
CA ALA A 78 -17.98 4.90 2.25
C ALA A 78 -17.13 4.60 1.00
N LEU A 79 -15.91 5.12 0.93
CA LEU A 79 -14.99 4.85 -0.18
C LEU A 79 -14.54 3.38 -0.24
N ALA A 80 -14.34 2.75 0.92
CA ALA A 80 -13.96 1.34 1.00
C ALA A 80 -15.08 0.39 0.53
N MET A 81 -16.36 0.80 0.67
CA MET A 81 -17.50 0.02 0.16
C MET A 81 -17.49 -0.10 -1.37
N ASP A 82 -16.95 0.91 -2.03
CA ASP A 82 -16.87 0.97 -3.49
C ASP A 82 -15.52 0.47 -4.04
N ALA A 83 -14.57 0.16 -3.18
CA ALA A 83 -13.23 -0.29 -3.57
C ALA A 83 -13.16 -1.81 -3.78
N ASP A 84 -12.34 -2.23 -4.73
CA ASP A 84 -11.95 -3.64 -4.92
C ASP A 84 -10.76 -4.01 -4.06
N VAL A 85 -9.86 -3.06 -3.87
CA VAL A 85 -8.60 -3.23 -3.13
C VAL A 85 -8.41 -2.05 -2.19
N LEU A 86 -7.97 -2.31 -0.98
CA LEU A 86 -7.48 -1.30 -0.05
C LEU A 86 -6.01 -1.60 0.25
N ILE A 87 -5.18 -0.56 0.24
CA ILE A 87 -3.76 -0.65 0.60
C ILE A 87 -3.48 0.31 1.76
N GLU A 88 -2.89 -0.21 2.83
CA GLU A 88 -2.42 0.60 3.96
C GLU A 88 -1.04 0.15 4.44
N GLY A 89 -0.28 1.06 5.05
CA GLY A 89 1.06 0.81 5.59
C GLY A 89 1.24 1.31 7.01
N PHE A 90 0.18 1.38 7.81
CA PHE A 90 0.27 1.79 9.20
C PHE A 90 0.80 0.66 10.10
N ARG A 91 1.19 1.03 11.30
CA ARG A 91 1.57 0.05 12.33
C ARG A 91 0.39 -0.84 12.69
N PRO A 92 0.65 -2.13 13.03
CA PRO A 92 -0.39 -3.04 13.48
C PRO A 92 -1.31 -2.44 14.55
N GLY A 93 -2.61 -2.59 14.37
CA GLY A 93 -3.65 -2.09 15.25
C GLY A 93 -4.03 -0.61 15.06
N VAL A 94 -3.41 0.12 14.14
CA VAL A 94 -3.79 1.53 13.87
C VAL A 94 -5.14 1.60 13.17
N MET A 95 -5.30 0.86 12.08
CA MET A 95 -6.56 0.86 11.31
C MET A 95 -7.72 0.28 12.12
N GLU A 96 -7.46 -0.74 12.94
CA GLU A 96 -8.47 -1.30 13.85
C GLU A 96 -8.98 -0.27 14.85
N ARG A 97 -8.07 0.51 15.48
CA ARG A 97 -8.46 1.58 16.41
C ARG A 97 -9.24 2.71 15.76
N LEU A 98 -9.07 2.90 14.46
CA LEU A 98 -9.81 3.88 13.67
C LEU A 98 -11.17 3.33 13.18
N GLY A 99 -11.48 2.05 13.40
CA GLY A 99 -12.67 1.40 12.84
C GLY A 99 -12.58 1.25 11.31
N LEU A 100 -11.36 1.15 10.79
CA LEU A 100 -11.02 0.95 9.38
C LEU A 100 -10.20 -0.33 9.18
N GLY A 101 -10.19 -1.21 10.18
CA GLY A 101 -9.48 -2.49 10.14
C GLY A 101 -10.15 -3.51 9.22
N PRO A 102 -9.43 -4.62 8.91
CA PRO A 102 -9.94 -5.61 7.97
C PRO A 102 -11.27 -6.24 8.42
N ASP A 103 -11.44 -6.57 9.69
CA ASP A 103 -12.66 -7.21 10.18
C ASP A 103 -13.89 -6.33 9.91
N GLU A 104 -13.82 -5.04 10.26
CA GLU A 104 -14.88 -4.06 10.03
C GLU A 104 -15.19 -3.88 8.54
N LEU A 105 -14.16 -3.77 7.71
CA LEU A 105 -14.34 -3.48 6.29
C LEU A 105 -14.78 -4.72 5.49
N LEU A 106 -14.27 -5.91 5.83
CA LEU A 106 -14.64 -7.15 5.15
C LEU A 106 -16.05 -7.62 5.54
N GLU A 107 -16.53 -7.31 6.75
CA GLU A 107 -17.92 -7.53 7.13
C GLU A 107 -18.87 -6.70 6.23
N ARG A 108 -18.49 -5.46 5.90
CA ARG A 108 -19.28 -4.55 5.07
C ARG A 108 -19.12 -4.76 3.57
N ASN A 109 -17.90 -5.09 3.14
CA ASN A 109 -17.56 -5.37 1.74
C ASN A 109 -16.76 -6.70 1.67
N PRO A 110 -17.45 -7.84 1.61
CA PRO A 110 -16.80 -9.16 1.55
C PRO A 110 -15.95 -9.38 0.28
N ARG A 111 -16.11 -8.54 -0.73
CA ARG A 111 -15.31 -8.59 -1.97
C ARG A 111 -14.04 -7.76 -1.90
N LEU A 112 -13.85 -6.96 -0.85
CA LEU A 112 -12.67 -6.13 -0.68
C LEU A 112 -11.42 -6.99 -0.46
N ILE A 113 -10.34 -6.68 -1.16
CA ILE A 113 -9.02 -7.24 -0.88
C ILE A 113 -8.26 -6.23 -0.03
N TYR A 114 -7.95 -6.62 1.20
CA TYR A 114 -7.31 -5.74 2.18
C TYR A 114 -5.80 -6.00 2.22
N GLY A 115 -5.01 -5.15 1.54
CA GLY A 115 -3.56 -5.21 1.47
C GLY A 115 -2.87 -4.47 2.63
N ARG A 116 -2.14 -5.20 3.46
CA ARG A 116 -1.41 -4.65 4.63
C ARG A 116 0.08 -4.69 4.40
N MET A 117 0.71 -3.52 4.30
CA MET A 117 2.15 -3.39 4.18
C MET A 117 2.78 -3.11 5.55
N THR A 118 3.52 -4.06 6.07
CA THR A 118 4.25 -3.92 7.33
C THR A 118 5.68 -4.41 7.21
N GLY A 119 6.58 -3.83 8.01
CA GLY A 119 7.97 -4.24 7.99
C GLY A 119 8.23 -5.59 8.66
N TRP A 120 7.47 -5.92 9.72
CA TRP A 120 7.75 -7.05 10.60
C TRP A 120 6.54 -7.96 10.84
N GLY A 121 5.53 -7.87 9.97
CA GLY A 121 4.27 -8.60 10.15
C GLY A 121 3.34 -7.97 11.19
N GLN A 122 2.20 -8.63 11.43
CA GLN A 122 1.16 -8.16 12.33
C GLN A 122 1.42 -8.55 13.79
N SER A 123 2.29 -9.51 14.05
CA SER A 123 2.60 -10.05 15.37
C SER A 123 4.10 -10.29 15.54
N GLY A 124 4.53 -10.52 16.76
CA GLY A 124 5.93 -10.76 17.09
C GLY A 124 6.65 -9.55 17.71
N PRO A 125 7.90 -9.74 18.17
CA PRO A 125 8.60 -8.73 18.99
C PRO A 125 8.90 -7.44 18.25
N LEU A 126 9.06 -7.49 16.92
CA LEU A 126 9.36 -6.33 16.08
C LEU A 126 8.12 -5.70 15.42
N ALA A 127 6.93 -6.27 15.55
CA ALA A 127 5.72 -5.82 14.83
C ALA A 127 5.44 -4.32 15.01
N LYS A 128 5.76 -3.75 16.17
CA LYS A 128 5.60 -2.31 16.47
C LYS A 128 6.85 -1.48 16.16
N ALA A 129 7.96 -2.09 15.74
CA ALA A 129 9.19 -1.39 15.42
C ALA A 129 9.14 -0.74 14.03
N ALA A 130 9.89 0.36 13.84
CA ALA A 130 10.13 0.91 12.52
C ALA A 130 11.11 0.00 11.75
N GLY A 131 10.96 -0.03 10.44
CA GLY A 131 11.92 -0.70 9.59
C GLY A 131 11.66 -0.32 8.13
N HIS A 132 12.74 -0.26 7.38
CA HIS A 132 12.75 -0.11 5.94
C HIS A 132 13.83 -1.01 5.34
N ASP A 133 13.99 -1.00 4.04
CA ASP A 133 14.84 -1.87 3.23
C ASP A 133 16.10 -2.39 3.94
N ILE A 134 16.99 -1.47 4.36
CA ILE A 134 18.26 -1.82 4.98
C ILE A 134 18.10 -2.65 6.25
N ASN A 135 17.04 -2.41 7.04
CA ASN A 135 16.79 -3.16 8.27
C ASN A 135 16.41 -4.62 7.95
N TYR A 136 15.58 -4.82 6.92
CA TYR A 136 15.14 -6.16 6.49
C TYR A 136 16.29 -6.95 5.89
N ILE A 137 17.01 -6.36 4.92
CA ILE A 137 18.12 -7.04 4.26
C ILE A 137 19.31 -7.27 5.19
N ALA A 138 19.52 -6.43 6.22
CA ALA A 138 20.53 -6.66 7.24
C ALA A 138 20.17 -7.87 8.11
N LEU A 139 18.92 -7.94 8.59
CA LEU A 139 18.50 -9.01 9.50
C LEU A 139 18.45 -10.38 8.82
N THR A 140 18.09 -10.42 7.54
CA THR A 140 18.08 -11.66 6.75
C THR A 140 19.44 -12.11 6.26
N GLY A 141 20.49 -11.30 6.44
CA GLY A 141 21.83 -11.57 5.93
C GLY A 141 22.05 -11.19 4.45
N ALA A 142 21.01 -10.78 3.72
CA ALA A 142 21.12 -10.38 2.32
C ALA A 142 22.12 -9.23 2.12
N LEU A 143 22.13 -8.25 3.02
CA LEU A 143 23.08 -7.14 2.97
C LEU A 143 24.54 -7.63 3.05
N ALA A 144 24.83 -8.62 3.89
CA ALA A 144 26.16 -9.20 3.99
C ALA A 144 26.56 -9.97 2.73
N ALA A 145 25.61 -10.63 2.06
CA ALA A 145 25.84 -11.34 0.81
C ALA A 145 26.05 -10.40 -0.40
N ILE A 146 25.47 -9.20 -0.36
CA ILE A 146 25.59 -8.19 -1.44
C ILE A 146 26.93 -7.42 -1.34
N ARG A 147 27.60 -7.40 -0.19
CA ARG A 147 28.85 -6.67 -0.03
C ARG A 147 29.94 -7.20 -0.96
N GLY A 148 30.87 -6.32 -1.38
CA GLY A 148 32.10 -6.73 -2.09
C GLY A 148 33.04 -7.52 -1.18
N GLU A 149 34.15 -8.00 -1.77
CA GLU A 149 35.20 -8.82 -1.07
C GLU A 149 35.80 -8.12 0.13
N SER A 150 35.85 -6.78 0.11
CA SER A 150 36.41 -5.96 1.19
C SER A 150 35.60 -4.70 1.39
N GLY A 151 35.58 -4.17 2.63
CA GLY A 151 34.89 -2.93 2.98
C GLY A 151 33.50 -3.11 3.60
N PRO A 152 32.81 -2.00 3.91
CA PRO A 152 31.47 -2.02 4.48
C PRO A 152 30.46 -2.53 3.45
N ALA A 153 29.36 -3.12 3.94
CA ALA A 153 28.22 -3.46 3.10
C ALA A 153 27.57 -2.19 2.56
N ILE A 154 27.28 -2.17 1.27
CA ILE A 154 26.62 -1.05 0.59
C ILE A 154 25.20 -1.48 0.24
N PRO A 155 24.16 -0.86 0.82
CA PRO A 155 22.77 -1.22 0.50
C PRO A 155 22.46 -0.82 -0.95
N PRO A 156 21.74 -1.66 -1.71
CA PRO A 156 21.31 -1.36 -3.08
C PRO A 156 20.09 -0.44 -3.08
N LEU A 157 20.19 0.74 -2.47
CA LEU A 157 19.09 1.67 -2.22
C LEU A 157 17.96 0.97 -1.42
N ASN A 158 16.72 1.19 -1.80
CA ASN A 158 15.54 0.52 -1.25
C ASN A 158 14.91 -0.49 -2.23
N LEU A 159 15.74 -1.06 -3.11
CA LEU A 159 15.27 -1.90 -4.21
C LEU A 159 14.99 -3.34 -3.80
N VAL A 160 15.67 -3.86 -2.78
CA VAL A 160 15.59 -5.28 -2.41
C VAL A 160 14.51 -5.52 -1.36
N GLY A 161 14.57 -4.84 -0.22
CA GLY A 161 13.64 -5.06 0.88
C GLY A 161 12.29 -4.37 0.68
N ASP A 162 12.30 -3.06 0.39
CA ASP A 162 11.07 -2.28 0.25
C ASP A 162 10.36 -2.57 -1.08
N PHE A 163 11.04 -2.43 -2.21
CA PHE A 163 10.37 -2.53 -3.51
C PHE A 163 10.29 -3.96 -4.03
N GLY A 164 11.40 -4.67 -4.14
CA GLY A 164 11.43 -6.05 -4.62
C GLY A 164 10.75 -7.03 -3.65
N GLY A 165 11.13 -6.98 -2.37
CA GLY A 165 10.62 -7.88 -1.33
C GLY A 165 9.25 -7.47 -0.77
N GLY A 166 8.97 -6.17 -0.67
CA GLY A 166 7.71 -5.66 -0.10
C GLY A 166 6.65 -5.40 -1.15
N SER A 167 6.87 -4.39 -1.98
CA SER A 167 5.88 -3.88 -2.93
C SER A 167 5.45 -4.92 -3.96
N LEU A 168 6.40 -5.62 -4.61
CA LEU A 168 6.07 -6.61 -5.63
C LEU A 168 5.34 -7.82 -5.03
N TYR A 169 5.71 -8.27 -3.84
CA TYR A 169 4.97 -9.35 -3.18
C TYR A 169 3.56 -8.94 -2.77
N LEU A 170 3.37 -7.68 -2.32
CA LEU A 170 2.03 -7.16 -2.08
C LEU A 170 1.20 -7.14 -3.37
N ALA A 171 1.77 -6.65 -4.48
CA ALA A 171 1.10 -6.64 -5.78
C ALA A 171 0.72 -8.05 -6.24
N VAL A 172 1.64 -9.01 -6.14
CA VAL A 172 1.37 -10.43 -6.47
C VAL A 172 0.25 -10.99 -5.58
N GLY A 173 0.28 -10.72 -4.27
CA GLY A 173 -0.76 -11.14 -3.33
C GLY A 173 -2.13 -10.56 -3.68
N ILE A 174 -2.20 -9.27 -4.00
CA ILE A 174 -3.44 -8.60 -4.44
C ILE A 174 -3.96 -9.24 -5.73
N LEU A 175 -3.10 -9.43 -6.75
CA LEU A 175 -3.51 -10.03 -8.02
C LEU A 175 -3.97 -11.48 -7.86
N ALA A 176 -3.33 -12.26 -6.98
CA ALA A 176 -3.74 -13.62 -6.67
C ALA A 176 -5.11 -13.65 -5.98
N ALA A 177 -5.34 -12.76 -5.01
CA ALA A 177 -6.62 -12.65 -4.32
C ALA A 177 -7.76 -12.17 -5.25
N LEU A 178 -7.46 -11.23 -6.17
CA LEU A 178 -8.42 -10.82 -7.22
C LEU A 178 -8.79 -11.99 -8.11
N TRP A 179 -7.82 -12.80 -8.51
CA TRP A 179 -8.05 -14.00 -9.30
C TRP A 179 -8.88 -15.04 -8.57
N GLU A 180 -8.61 -15.28 -7.29
CA GLU A 180 -9.38 -16.20 -6.45
C GLU A 180 -10.82 -15.74 -6.26
N ARG A 181 -11.02 -14.43 -6.05
CA ARG A 181 -12.35 -13.81 -5.86
C ARG A 181 -13.30 -14.05 -7.04
N GLU A 182 -12.78 -14.17 -8.25
CA GLU A 182 -13.57 -14.35 -9.49
C GLU A 182 -13.85 -15.82 -9.82
N ARG A 183 -13.41 -16.76 -9.00
CA ARG A 183 -13.57 -18.22 -9.18
C ARG A 183 -14.51 -18.83 -8.17
#